data_bf975b3fec074ef16ab68a68219468f5
#
_entry.id   bf975b3fec074ef16ab68a68219468f5
#
_cell.length_a   1.000
_cell.length_b   1.000
_cell.length_c   1.000
_cell.angle_alpha   90.00
_cell.angle_beta   90.00
_cell.angle_gamma   90.00
#
_symmetry.space_group_name_H-M   'P 1'
#
loop_
_entity.id
_entity.type
_entity.pdbx_description
1 polymer ?
#
loop_
_entity_poly.entity_id
_entity_poly.type
_entity_poly.pdbx_seq_one_letter_code
_entity_poly.pdbx_strand_id
1 'polypeptide(L)'
;MGAWLSRAEGVIFENWKLGKFEEVGQKIFGQDYGFSIDPTTLIEINVDKNNMNIYVKECYYKTGMATTEIADLNKKYAGNQLIIGDSSEPRLISELQKLGNNIRGAEKGQGSITAGISMLQDYNIIVDPNSTNLIKEFNNYAWSDKKSSTPVDNWNHGI
;
A
#
# COMPACT_ATOMS: atom_id res chain seq x y z
N MET A 1 -19.28 4.38 -9.61
CA MET A 1 -18.60 4.28 -8.33
C MET A 1 -19.13 3.17 -7.43
N GLY A 2 -20.39 3.18 -7.13
CA GLY A 2 -20.92 2.14 -6.29
C GLY A 2 -20.86 0.76 -6.89
N ALA A 3 -20.74 0.66 -8.21
CA ALA A 3 -20.78 -0.63 -8.86
C ALA A 3 -19.71 -1.58 -8.37
N TRP A 4 -18.49 -1.08 -8.15
CA TRP A 4 -17.44 -1.97 -7.69
C TRP A 4 -17.63 -2.34 -6.22
N LEU A 5 -18.35 -1.53 -5.48
CA LEU A 5 -18.67 -1.86 -4.10
C LEU A 5 -19.73 -2.95 -4.02
N SER A 6 -20.57 -3.05 -5.04
CA SER A 6 -21.63 -4.06 -5.02
C SER A 6 -21.08 -5.48 -5.12
N ARG A 7 -19.81 -5.62 -5.42
CA ARG A 7 -19.16 -6.91 -5.44
C ARG A 7 -18.52 -7.27 -4.10
N ALA A 8 -18.98 -6.65 -3.05
CA ALA A 8 -18.35 -6.81 -1.74
C ALA A 8 -18.49 -8.19 -1.13
N GLU A 9 -19.22 -9.06 -1.76
CA GLU A 9 -19.36 -10.42 -1.30
C GLU A 9 -17.99 -11.08 -1.17
N GLY A 10 -17.61 -11.42 0.06
CA GLY A 10 -16.30 -11.98 0.32
C GLY A 10 -15.16 -10.97 0.36
N VAL A 11 -15.48 -9.70 0.25
CA VAL A 11 -14.46 -8.64 0.24
C VAL A 11 -14.03 -8.34 1.66
N ILE A 12 -12.72 -8.19 1.87
CA ILE A 12 -12.18 -7.82 3.17
C ILE A 12 -12.40 -6.33 3.43
N PHE A 13 -12.21 -5.49 2.41
CA PHE A 13 -12.37 -4.06 2.56
C PHE A 13 -13.68 -3.61 1.93
N GLU A 14 -14.75 -3.67 2.72
CA GLU A 14 -16.05 -3.25 2.23
C GLU A 14 -16.22 -1.74 2.30
N ASN A 15 -15.37 -1.09 3.08
CA ASN A 15 -15.52 0.32 3.39
C ASN A 15 -14.57 1.22 2.63
N TRP A 16 -14.06 0.79 1.49
CA TRP A 16 -13.21 1.65 0.68
C TRP A 16 -14.01 2.27 -0.46
N LYS A 17 -13.62 3.46 -0.83
CA LYS A 17 -14.29 4.19 -1.90
C LYS A 17 -13.30 5.13 -2.56
N LEU A 18 -13.67 5.63 -3.73
CA LEU A 18 -12.89 6.66 -4.40
C LEU A 18 -13.22 8.00 -3.79
N GLY A 19 -12.23 8.85 -3.65
CA GLY A 19 -12.45 10.18 -3.12
C GLY A 19 -11.17 10.99 -3.17
N LYS A 20 -11.32 12.28 -2.90
CA LYS A 20 -10.19 13.20 -2.95
C LYS A 20 -9.20 12.85 -1.84
N PHE A 21 -7.92 12.76 -2.21
CA PHE A 21 -6.86 12.53 -1.25
C PHE A 21 -6.67 13.79 -0.40
N GLU A 22 -6.61 13.61 0.91
CA GLU A 22 -6.41 14.71 1.84
C GLU A 22 -5.17 14.48 2.67
N GLU A 23 -4.36 15.53 2.82
CA GLU A 23 -3.15 15.42 3.62
C GLU A 23 -3.46 15.85 5.05
N VAL A 24 -4.03 14.93 5.80
CA VAL A 24 -4.40 15.16 7.18
C VAL A 24 -3.82 14.06 8.04
N GLY A 25 -3.63 14.34 9.31
CA GLY A 25 -3.17 13.34 10.24
C GLY A 25 -1.73 12.92 10.01
N GLN A 26 -1.46 11.66 10.26
CA GLN A 26 -0.10 11.12 10.19
C GLN A 26 0.16 10.52 8.82
N LYS A 27 1.31 10.88 8.24
CA LYS A 27 1.69 10.42 6.91
C LYS A 27 2.71 9.30 7.01
N ILE A 28 2.50 8.26 6.22
CA ILE A 28 3.44 7.15 6.11
C ILE A 28 3.37 6.63 4.68
N PHE A 29 4.43 6.00 4.23
CA PHE A 29 4.48 5.45 2.88
C PHE A 29 4.66 3.94 2.95
N GLY A 30 4.07 3.24 1.99
CA GLY A 30 4.25 1.81 1.83
C GLY A 30 4.92 1.51 0.51
N GLN A 31 5.80 0.51 0.49
CA GLN A 31 6.51 0.17 -0.73
C GLN A 31 6.56 -1.33 -0.93
N ASP A 32 6.24 -1.75 -2.15
CA ASP A 32 6.39 -3.12 -2.56
C ASP A 32 7.41 -3.16 -3.70
N TYR A 33 8.18 -4.23 -3.76
CA TYR A 33 9.27 -4.35 -4.72
C TYR A 33 9.00 -5.42 -5.74
N GLY A 34 9.29 -5.10 -6.99
CA GLY A 34 9.25 -6.07 -8.07
C GLY A 34 10.56 -6.06 -8.83
N PHE A 35 10.75 -7.07 -9.66
CA PHE A 35 11.97 -7.15 -10.45
C PHE A 35 11.63 -6.98 -11.93
N SER A 36 11.71 -8.00 -12.74
CA SER A 36 11.60 -7.80 -14.17
C SER A 36 10.18 -7.51 -14.63
N ILE A 37 9.22 -8.30 -14.16
CA ILE A 37 7.84 -8.16 -14.63
C ILE A 37 6.90 -7.60 -13.56
N ASP A 38 7.25 -7.76 -12.30
CA ASP A 38 6.45 -7.24 -11.21
C ASP A 38 6.82 -5.79 -10.95
N PRO A 39 5.85 -4.96 -10.62
CA PRO A 39 6.13 -3.54 -10.40
C PRO A 39 6.70 -3.27 -9.02
N THR A 40 7.49 -2.19 -8.94
CA THR A 40 7.84 -1.57 -7.68
C THR A 40 6.88 -0.40 -7.50
N THR A 41 6.33 -0.28 -6.31
CA THR A 41 5.29 0.71 -6.03
C THR A 41 5.66 1.57 -4.85
N LEU A 42 5.06 2.74 -4.78
CA LEU A 42 5.13 3.59 -3.59
C LEU A 42 3.76 4.19 -3.39
N ILE A 43 3.24 4.04 -2.19
CA ILE A 43 1.89 4.49 -1.85
C ILE A 43 1.98 5.43 -0.67
N GLU A 44 1.32 6.56 -0.78
CA GLU A 44 1.21 7.52 0.29
C GLU A 44 -0.06 7.25 1.09
N ILE A 45 0.08 7.20 2.40
CA ILE A 45 -1.03 6.88 3.30
C ILE A 45 -1.12 7.96 4.35
N ASN A 46 -2.29 8.57 4.48
CA ASN A 46 -2.56 9.53 5.54
C ASN A 46 -3.65 8.98 6.44
N VAL A 47 -3.37 8.94 7.74
CA VAL A 47 -4.29 8.38 8.72
C VAL A 47 -4.90 9.50 9.53
N ASP A 48 -6.21 9.67 9.41
CA ASP A 48 -6.97 10.63 10.19
C ASP A 48 -7.74 9.87 11.25
N LYS A 49 -7.14 9.76 12.42
CA LYS A 49 -7.72 8.98 13.52
C LYS A 49 -8.99 9.61 14.06
N ASN A 50 -9.08 10.92 14.04
CA ASN A 50 -10.23 11.61 14.59
C ASN A 50 -11.50 11.29 13.82
N ASN A 51 -11.39 11.16 12.51
CA ASN A 51 -12.54 10.89 11.66
C ASN A 51 -12.57 9.44 11.18
N MET A 52 -11.61 8.64 11.61
CA MET A 52 -11.49 7.24 11.21
C MET A 52 -11.41 7.10 9.70
N ASN A 53 -10.61 7.94 9.06
CA ASN A 53 -10.38 7.90 7.63
C ASN A 53 -8.93 7.59 7.32
N ILE A 54 -8.72 6.79 6.30
CA ILE A 54 -7.39 6.54 5.75
C ILE A 54 -7.43 6.96 4.29
N TYR A 55 -6.54 7.87 3.92
CA TYR A 55 -6.43 8.33 2.54
C TYR A 55 -5.22 7.68 1.92
N VAL A 56 -5.40 7.05 0.77
CA VAL A 56 -4.30 6.36 0.08
C VAL A 56 -4.17 6.86 -1.34
N LYS A 57 -2.94 7.00 -1.79
CA LYS A 57 -2.63 7.50 -3.11
C LYS A 57 -1.39 6.80 -3.64
N GLU A 58 -1.45 6.38 -4.87
CA GLU A 58 -0.34 5.77 -5.57
C GLU A 58 0.61 6.87 -6.03
N CYS A 59 1.89 6.76 -5.63
CA CYS A 59 2.91 7.72 -6.06
C CYS A 59 3.54 7.28 -7.37
N TYR A 60 3.94 6.02 -7.44
CA TYR A 60 4.43 5.45 -8.70
C TYR A 60 4.23 3.93 -8.69
N TYR A 61 4.32 3.37 -9.89
CA TYR A 61 4.04 1.96 -10.12
C TYR A 61 4.79 1.61 -11.41
N LYS A 62 6.01 1.11 -11.27
CA LYS A 62 6.90 0.91 -12.42
C LYS A 62 7.62 -0.42 -12.33
N THR A 63 7.88 -1.01 -13.49
CA THR A 63 8.65 -2.25 -13.56
C THR A 63 10.09 -1.94 -13.94
N GLY A 64 10.98 -2.87 -13.66
CA GLY A 64 12.36 -2.79 -14.13
C GLY A 64 13.18 -1.64 -13.58
N MET A 65 12.91 -1.23 -12.34
CA MET A 65 13.62 -0.12 -11.75
C MET A 65 14.95 -0.54 -11.14
N ALA A 66 15.97 0.27 -11.34
CA ALA A 66 17.24 0.11 -10.65
C ALA A 66 17.11 0.64 -9.21
N THR A 67 17.96 0.16 -8.32
CA THR A 67 17.93 0.58 -6.92
C THR A 67 18.10 2.09 -6.79
N THR A 68 19.00 2.69 -7.57
CA THR A 68 19.20 4.13 -7.50
C THR A 68 17.96 4.90 -7.97
N GLU A 69 17.27 4.37 -8.96
CA GLU A 69 16.03 5.00 -9.43
C GLU A 69 14.95 4.94 -8.36
N ILE A 70 14.85 3.81 -7.67
CA ILE A 70 13.90 3.67 -6.56
C ILE A 70 14.23 4.69 -5.48
N ALA A 71 15.51 4.79 -5.11
CA ALA A 71 15.92 5.74 -4.07
C ALA A 71 15.58 7.17 -4.44
N ASP A 72 15.82 7.54 -5.70
CA ASP A 72 15.56 8.90 -6.15
C ASP A 72 14.09 9.24 -6.15
N LEU A 73 13.25 8.32 -6.62
CA LEU A 73 11.81 8.55 -6.61
C LEU A 73 11.25 8.54 -5.20
N ASN A 74 11.80 7.71 -4.33
CA ASN A 74 11.38 7.73 -2.93
C ASN A 74 11.68 9.08 -2.29
N LYS A 75 12.82 9.66 -2.59
CA LYS A 75 13.15 10.99 -2.08
C LYS A 75 12.21 12.05 -2.64
N LYS A 76 11.88 11.92 -3.91
CA LYS A 76 11.01 12.89 -4.57
C LYS A 76 9.62 12.90 -3.92
N TYR A 77 9.06 11.74 -3.63
CA TYR A 77 7.71 11.65 -3.12
C TYR A 77 7.61 11.66 -1.61
N ALA A 78 8.50 10.94 -0.95
CA ALA A 78 8.42 10.79 0.50
C ALA A 78 9.33 11.76 1.26
N GLY A 79 10.38 12.25 0.62
CA GLY A 79 11.34 13.09 1.33
C GLY A 79 11.94 12.32 2.49
N ASN A 80 11.79 12.85 3.69
CA ASN A 80 12.29 12.21 4.90
C ASN A 80 11.20 11.45 5.67
N GLN A 81 10.02 11.33 5.11
CA GLN A 81 8.95 10.59 5.75
C GLN A 81 9.26 9.11 5.75
N LEU A 82 8.73 8.41 6.73
CA LEU A 82 8.98 6.99 6.88
C LEU A 82 8.33 6.18 5.76
N ILE A 83 9.10 5.26 5.19
CA ILE A 83 8.61 4.30 4.21
C ILE A 83 8.70 2.91 4.84
N ILE A 84 7.61 2.16 4.77
CA ILE A 84 7.60 0.77 5.21
C ILE A 84 7.67 -0.10 3.97
N GLY A 85 8.77 -0.82 3.81
CA GLY A 85 8.98 -1.67 2.65
C GLY A 85 8.70 -3.13 2.94
N ASP A 86 8.50 -3.89 1.88
CA ASP A 86 8.29 -5.32 1.98
C ASP A 86 9.53 -5.98 2.57
N SER A 87 9.39 -6.60 3.72
CA SER A 87 10.52 -7.17 4.45
C SER A 87 11.10 -8.43 3.81
N SER A 88 10.49 -8.92 2.74
CA SER A 88 11.07 -10.05 2.00
C SER A 88 12.30 -9.63 1.19
N GLU A 89 12.60 -8.33 1.12
CA GLU A 89 13.73 -7.80 0.37
C GLU A 89 14.68 -7.03 1.28
N PRO A 90 15.28 -7.68 2.27
CA PRO A 90 16.09 -6.96 3.26
C PRO A 90 17.35 -6.32 2.68
N ARG A 91 17.93 -6.93 1.65
CA ARG A 91 19.13 -6.37 1.02
C ARG A 91 18.79 -5.08 0.31
N LEU A 92 17.67 -5.06 -0.39
CA LEU A 92 17.24 -3.87 -1.11
C LEU A 92 16.93 -2.74 -0.12
N ILE A 93 16.25 -3.07 0.97
CA ILE A 93 15.97 -2.08 2.00
C ILE A 93 17.25 -1.50 2.56
N SER A 94 18.24 -2.35 2.83
CA SER A 94 19.53 -1.90 3.32
C SER A 94 20.20 -0.93 2.36
N GLU A 95 20.15 -1.24 1.07
CA GLU A 95 20.74 -0.37 0.06
C GLU A 95 20.02 0.96 -0.05
N LEU A 96 18.69 0.94 0.05
CA LEU A 96 17.93 2.18 0.00
C LEU A 96 18.20 3.05 1.21
N GLN A 97 18.42 2.44 2.36
CA GLN A 97 18.84 3.19 3.55
C GLN A 97 20.17 3.87 3.32
N LYS A 98 21.12 3.17 2.73
CA LYS A 98 22.42 3.74 2.44
C LYS A 98 22.35 4.88 1.45
N LEU A 99 21.38 4.84 0.56
CA LEU A 99 21.16 5.91 -0.42
C LEU A 99 20.35 7.07 0.14
N GLY A 100 19.98 7.02 1.41
CA GLY A 100 19.38 8.16 2.09
C GLY A 100 17.88 8.10 2.28
N ASN A 101 17.25 6.98 1.96
CA ASN A 101 15.82 6.83 2.21
C ASN A 101 15.57 6.49 3.67
N ASN A 102 14.51 7.08 4.24
CA ASN A 102 14.07 6.73 5.59
C ASN A 102 13.11 5.57 5.49
N ILE A 103 13.67 4.37 5.45
CA ILE A 103 12.91 3.17 5.11
C ILE A 103 13.27 2.04 6.06
N ARG A 104 12.29 1.21 6.36
CA ARG A 104 12.54 -0.03 7.09
C ARG A 104 11.53 -1.08 6.64
N GLY A 105 11.83 -2.34 6.96
CA GLY A 105 10.97 -3.43 6.57
C GLY A 105 9.74 -3.52 7.45
N ALA A 106 8.64 -3.96 6.86
CA ALA A 106 7.44 -4.23 7.61
C ALA A 106 7.68 -5.40 8.55
N GLU A 107 7.07 -5.33 9.71
CA GLU A 107 7.13 -6.45 10.62
C GLU A 107 6.32 -7.60 10.05
N LYS A 108 6.93 -8.76 10.04
CA LYS A 108 6.24 -9.96 9.64
C LYS A 108 6.15 -10.89 10.82
N GLY A 109 4.96 -11.29 11.11
CA GLY A 109 4.71 -12.26 12.15
C GLY A 109 3.44 -12.96 11.80
N GLN A 110 3.25 -14.10 12.42
CA GLN A 110 2.02 -14.85 12.22
C GLN A 110 0.85 -13.97 12.65
N GLY A 111 -0.10 -13.78 11.74
CA GLY A 111 -1.28 -12.99 12.06
C GLY A 111 -1.14 -11.49 11.84
N SER A 112 0.07 -11.02 11.48
CA SER A 112 0.25 -9.58 11.32
C SER A 112 -0.59 -9.02 10.16
N ILE A 113 -0.74 -9.80 9.08
CA ILE A 113 -1.56 -9.36 7.96
C ILE A 113 -3.02 -9.26 8.38
N THR A 114 -3.50 -10.28 9.10
CA THR A 114 -4.88 -10.28 9.57
C THR A 114 -5.13 -9.10 10.51
N ALA A 115 -4.20 -8.85 11.42
CA ALA A 115 -4.32 -7.73 12.35
C ALA A 115 -4.36 -6.39 11.60
N GLY A 116 -3.50 -6.24 10.59
CA GLY A 116 -3.49 -5.03 9.79
C GLY A 116 -4.80 -4.83 9.05
N ILE A 117 -5.33 -5.90 8.46
CA ILE A 117 -6.60 -5.82 7.75
C ILE A 117 -7.73 -5.46 8.71
N SER A 118 -7.73 -6.07 9.89
CA SER A 118 -8.76 -5.76 10.87
C SER A 118 -8.74 -4.29 11.27
N MET A 119 -7.54 -3.73 11.45
CA MET A 119 -7.41 -2.33 11.78
C MET A 119 -7.93 -1.45 10.64
N LEU A 120 -7.60 -1.81 9.41
CA LEU A 120 -8.04 -1.04 8.25
C LEU A 120 -9.55 -1.11 8.06
N GLN A 121 -10.17 -2.22 8.44
CA GLN A 121 -11.61 -2.36 8.31
C GLN A 121 -12.38 -1.44 9.25
N ASP A 122 -11.73 -0.98 10.31
CA ASP A 122 -12.36 -0.03 11.23
C ASP A 122 -12.33 1.40 10.69
N TYR A 123 -11.61 1.63 9.62
CA TYR A 123 -11.46 2.95 9.02
C TYR A 123 -12.21 3.02 7.70
N ASN A 124 -12.61 4.21 7.34
CA ASN A 124 -13.05 4.47 5.97
C ASN A 124 -11.83 4.68 5.10
N ILE A 125 -11.70 3.88 4.06
CA ILE A 125 -10.54 3.96 3.17
C ILE A 125 -10.92 4.75 1.94
N ILE A 126 -10.22 5.85 1.72
CA ILE A 126 -10.50 6.74 0.60
C ILE A 126 -9.32 6.66 -0.37
N VAL A 127 -9.60 6.20 -1.57
CA VAL A 127 -8.56 5.94 -2.58
C VAL A 127 -8.62 7.04 -3.61
N ASP A 128 -7.48 7.65 -3.88
CA ASP A 128 -7.38 8.68 -4.92
C ASP A 128 -7.82 8.11 -6.26
N PRO A 129 -8.75 8.79 -6.98
CA PRO A 129 -9.28 8.25 -8.23
C PRO A 129 -8.25 8.06 -9.33
N ASN A 130 -7.14 8.77 -9.26
CA ASN A 130 -6.08 8.63 -10.25
C ASN A 130 -5.14 7.45 -9.97
N SER A 131 -5.33 6.78 -8.85
CA SER A 131 -4.50 5.65 -8.44
C SER A 131 -5.01 4.36 -9.06
N THR A 132 -4.93 4.27 -10.39
CA THR A 132 -5.58 3.18 -11.14
C THR A 132 -5.02 1.81 -10.78
N ASN A 133 -3.72 1.71 -10.57
CA ASN A 133 -3.12 0.41 -10.24
C ASN A 133 -3.48 -0.02 -8.83
N LEU A 134 -3.50 0.94 -7.90
CA LEU A 134 -3.90 0.66 -6.53
C LEU A 134 -5.35 0.18 -6.48
N ILE A 135 -6.22 0.82 -7.27
CA ILE A 135 -7.62 0.41 -7.35
C ILE A 135 -7.73 -1.03 -7.82
N LYS A 136 -6.94 -1.40 -8.82
CA LYS A 136 -6.92 -2.78 -9.29
C LYS A 136 -6.47 -3.75 -8.19
N GLU A 137 -5.48 -3.34 -7.40
CA GLU A 137 -5.00 -4.19 -6.32
C GLU A 137 -6.08 -4.44 -5.28
N PHE A 138 -6.82 -3.41 -4.90
CA PHE A 138 -7.93 -3.59 -3.97
C PHE A 138 -8.93 -4.60 -4.48
N ASN A 139 -9.29 -4.49 -5.76
CA ASN A 139 -10.25 -5.42 -6.35
C ASN A 139 -9.70 -6.84 -6.39
N ASN A 140 -8.43 -6.98 -6.78
CA ASN A 140 -7.82 -8.30 -6.86
C ASN A 140 -7.68 -8.95 -5.50
N TYR A 141 -7.34 -8.17 -4.50
CA TYR A 141 -7.20 -8.69 -3.15
C TYR A 141 -8.54 -9.22 -2.64
N ALA A 142 -9.59 -8.48 -2.90
CA ALA A 142 -10.93 -8.91 -2.52
C ALA A 142 -11.28 -10.26 -3.14
N TRP A 143 -10.97 -10.44 -4.42
CA TRP A 143 -11.21 -11.70 -5.10
C TRP A 143 -10.40 -12.84 -4.50
N SER A 144 -9.14 -12.59 -4.20
CA SER A 144 -8.27 -13.61 -3.64
C SER A 144 -8.77 -14.05 -2.27
N ASP A 145 -9.21 -13.10 -1.46
CA ASP A 145 -9.75 -13.43 -0.15
C ASP A 145 -11.01 -14.29 -0.27
N LYS A 146 -11.84 -13.96 -1.23
CA LYS A 146 -13.06 -14.73 -1.44
C LYS A 146 -12.76 -16.19 -1.70
N LYS A 147 -11.66 -16.49 -2.38
CA LYS A 147 -11.28 -17.86 -2.69
C LYS A 147 -10.70 -18.60 -1.51
N SER A 148 -9.87 -17.93 -0.75
CA SER A 148 -9.05 -18.60 0.25
C SER A 148 -9.57 -18.46 1.65
N SER A 149 -10.47 -17.55 1.89
CA SER A 149 -11.02 -17.21 3.19
C SER A 149 -9.94 -16.73 4.16
N THR A 150 -8.72 -16.51 3.69
CA THR A 150 -7.64 -15.94 4.47
C THR A 150 -6.96 -14.88 3.64
N PRO A 151 -6.33 -13.88 4.28
CA PRO A 151 -5.57 -12.89 3.54
C PRO A 151 -4.46 -13.57 2.76
N VAL A 152 -4.20 -13.06 1.58
CA VAL A 152 -3.21 -13.65 0.70
C VAL A 152 -2.05 -12.70 0.51
N ASP A 153 -0.99 -13.24 -0.08
CA ASP A 153 0.23 -12.45 -0.28
C ASP A 153 0.02 -11.26 -1.21
N ASN A 154 -0.96 -11.34 -2.09
CA ASN A 154 -1.29 -10.21 -2.95
C ASN A 154 -1.54 -8.94 -2.17
N TRP A 155 -1.91 -9.10 -0.92
CA TRP A 155 -2.11 -7.97 -0.04
C TRP A 155 -0.93 -7.04 -0.04
N ASN A 156 0.26 -7.58 -0.26
CA ASN A 156 1.48 -6.79 -0.23
C ASN A 156 1.67 -5.92 -1.46
N HIS A 157 0.88 -6.12 -2.49
CA HIS A 157 1.07 -5.36 -3.72
C HIS A 157 0.34 -4.02 -3.62
N GLY A 158 1.08 -2.97 -3.37
CA GLY A 158 0.53 -1.63 -3.31
C GLY A 158 0.05 -1.20 -1.95
N ILE A 159 -0.03 -2.10 -1.03
CA ILE A 159 -0.35 -1.79 0.35
C ILE A 159 0.55 -2.59 1.27
#